data_a852de38e0a0f6446639b568c90507e0
#
_entry.id   a852de38e0a0f6446639b568c90507e0
#
_cell.length_a   1.000
_cell.length_b   1.000
_cell.length_c   1.000
_cell.angle_alpha   90.00
_cell.angle_beta   90.00
_cell.angle_gamma   90.00
#
_symmetry.space_group_name_H-M   'P 1'
#
loop_
_entity.id
_entity.type
_entity.pdbx_description
1 polymer ?
#
loop_
_entity_poly.entity_id
_entity_poly.type
_entity_poly.pdbx_seq_one_letter_code
_entity_poly.pdbx_strand_id
1 'polypeptide(L)'
;SAASDVYKRQPYATVFDLIYQCLQQPLSALGNSLPSQMISEGLIGLFWCFGVHGDNVVSAIMGPIWRGLSAENLALVQAGKEPINIICQQFRDVYLIAGGTGATLSLLVSIWFGAKSPELKTVAKLSGPAAIFNINEPVIFGIPIVLNPIMMIPFVIVPIVLCVTTYLAMSLGLVPLLQGIEIPWTTPVFISGWIAGGWNALILQIVNFAVATAIYFPFVKVLDRDLLKNAKKKELLQE
;
A
#
# COMPACT_ATOMS: atom_id res chain seq x y z
N SER A 1 6.44 7.02 44.15
CA SER A 1 7.44 6.07 44.65
C SER A 1 8.75 6.28 43.89
N ALA A 2 9.90 6.11 44.56
CA ALA A 2 11.23 6.38 43.98
C ALA A 2 11.49 5.71 42.61
N ALA A 3 10.84 4.62 42.30
CA ALA A 3 10.94 3.96 40.99
C ALA A 3 10.32 4.76 39.85
N SER A 4 9.24 5.53 40.08
CA SER A 4 8.63 6.37 39.04
C SER A 4 9.42 7.62 38.71
N ASP A 5 10.27 8.09 39.66
CA ASP A 5 11.11 9.28 39.45
C ASP A 5 12.43 8.94 38.74
N VAL A 6 12.90 7.70 38.80
CA VAL A 6 14.09 7.26 38.05
C VAL A 6 13.79 7.16 36.56
N TYR A 7 12.57 6.76 36.15
CA TYR A 7 12.16 6.75 34.74
C TYR A 7 11.99 8.15 34.15
N LYS A 8 11.72 9.16 34.97
CA LYS A 8 11.60 10.56 34.52
C LYS A 8 12.94 11.30 34.36
N ARG A 9 14.05 10.71 34.79
CA ARG A 9 15.37 11.34 34.79
C ARG A 9 16.41 10.67 33.87
N GLN A 10 15.97 9.82 32.92
CA GLN A 10 16.92 9.32 31.93
C GLN A 10 17.12 10.38 30.83
N PRO A 11 18.32 10.99 30.71
CA PRO A 11 18.59 12.03 29.73
C PRO A 11 18.84 11.50 28.32
N TYR A 12 18.66 10.20 28.11
CA TYR A 12 18.88 9.58 26.81
C TYR A 12 17.53 9.13 26.27
N ALA A 13 17.10 9.80 25.20
CA ALA A 13 16.04 9.33 24.35
C ALA A 13 16.28 7.85 24.02
N THR A 14 15.35 6.97 24.34
CA THR A 14 15.40 5.60 23.87
C THR A 14 15.37 5.60 22.34
N VAL A 15 15.79 4.52 21.71
CA VAL A 15 15.65 4.37 20.25
C VAL A 15 14.19 4.66 19.82
N PHE A 16 13.23 4.32 20.68
CA PHE A 16 11.81 4.63 20.49
C PHE A 16 11.51 6.14 20.53
N ASP A 17 12.13 6.90 21.45
CA ASP A 17 11.95 8.37 21.52
C ASP A 17 12.56 9.05 20.30
N LEU A 18 13.65 8.52 19.78
CA LEU A 18 14.30 9.02 18.56
C LEU A 18 13.46 8.74 17.33
N ILE A 19 12.88 7.54 17.22
CA ILE A 19 11.89 7.18 16.19
C ILE A 19 10.66 8.09 16.32
N TYR A 20 10.14 8.28 17.52
CA TYR A 20 9.01 9.15 17.80
C TYR A 20 9.28 10.58 17.34
N GLN A 21 10.40 11.18 17.73
CA GLN A 21 10.74 12.55 17.39
C GLN A 21 11.10 12.74 15.93
N CYS A 22 11.84 11.79 15.33
CA CYS A 22 12.29 11.91 13.94
C CYS A 22 11.23 11.53 12.90
N LEU A 23 10.34 10.61 13.22
CA LEU A 23 9.33 10.11 12.28
C LEU A 23 7.91 10.48 12.69
N GLN A 24 7.50 10.16 13.91
CA GLN A 24 6.09 10.35 14.30
C GLN A 24 5.73 11.82 14.48
N GLN A 25 6.59 12.63 15.08
CA GLN A 25 6.28 14.03 15.32
C GLN A 25 6.18 14.84 14.02
N PRO A 26 7.09 14.74 13.02
CA PRO A 26 6.94 15.38 11.73
C PRO A 26 5.73 14.88 10.93
N LEU A 27 5.50 13.55 10.91
CA LEU A 27 4.37 12.96 10.22
C LEU A 27 3.04 13.33 10.87
N SER A 28 2.99 13.39 12.22
CA SER A 28 1.81 13.87 12.95
C SER A 28 1.55 15.36 12.73
N ALA A 29 2.60 16.18 12.63
CA ALA A 29 2.48 17.61 12.36
C ALA A 29 1.95 17.90 10.95
N LEU A 30 2.25 17.03 9.98
CA LEU A 30 1.65 17.07 8.65
C LEU A 30 0.19 16.57 8.65
N GLY A 31 -0.22 15.85 9.70
CA GLY A 31 -1.58 15.41 10.00
C GLY A 31 -2.25 14.63 8.86
N ASN A 32 -3.49 15.00 8.60
CA ASN A 32 -4.41 14.50 7.59
C ASN A 32 -4.10 15.11 6.19
N SER A 33 -2.83 15.21 5.79
CA SER A 33 -2.46 15.84 4.53
C SER A 33 -2.05 14.82 3.47
N LEU A 34 -2.36 15.13 2.20
CA LEU A 34 -1.94 14.31 1.06
C LEU A 34 -0.41 14.07 1.04
N PRO A 35 0.47 15.06 1.27
CA PRO A 35 1.91 14.81 1.34
C PRO A 35 2.30 13.80 2.42
N SER A 36 1.68 13.85 3.60
CA SER A 36 1.94 12.88 4.68
C SER A 36 1.62 11.46 4.25
N GLN A 37 0.46 11.26 3.60
CA GLN A 37 0.07 9.95 3.10
C GLN A 37 1.00 9.45 1.99
N MET A 38 1.37 10.32 1.05
CA MET A 38 2.31 9.97 -0.04
C MET A 38 3.68 9.55 0.52
N ILE A 39 4.21 10.27 1.51
CA ILE A 39 5.47 9.92 2.19
C ILE A 39 5.32 8.57 2.90
N SER A 40 4.22 8.35 3.60
CA SER A 40 3.95 7.09 4.31
C SER A 40 3.92 5.91 3.35
N GLU A 41 3.19 5.99 2.24
CA GLU A 41 3.14 4.92 1.24
C GLU A 41 4.50 4.71 0.55
N GLY A 42 5.22 5.79 0.27
CA GLY A 42 6.57 5.72 -0.28
C GLY A 42 7.54 5.00 0.67
N LEU A 43 7.50 5.31 1.97
CA LEU A 43 8.32 4.64 2.99
C LEU A 43 7.93 3.16 3.14
N ILE A 44 6.63 2.84 3.15
CA ILE A 44 6.15 1.44 3.20
C ILE A 44 6.75 0.65 2.03
N GLY A 45 6.60 1.16 0.80
CA GLY A 45 7.16 0.53 -0.39
C GLY A 45 8.68 0.40 -0.34
N LEU A 46 9.37 1.44 0.12
CA LEU A 46 10.82 1.45 0.23
C LEU A 46 11.33 0.41 1.23
N PHE A 47 10.72 0.29 2.41
CA PHE A 47 11.08 -0.74 3.39
C PHE A 47 10.93 -2.14 2.81
N TRP A 48 9.84 -2.43 2.13
CA TRP A 48 9.63 -3.71 1.45
C TRP A 48 10.71 -4.00 0.41
N CYS A 49 11.16 -2.99 -0.33
CA CYS A 49 12.25 -3.14 -1.29
C CYS A 49 13.57 -3.61 -0.66
N PHE A 50 13.77 -3.34 0.63
CA PHE A 50 14.91 -3.81 1.40
C PHE A 50 14.61 -5.06 2.26
N GLY A 51 13.47 -5.72 2.04
CA GLY A 51 13.08 -6.94 2.76
C GLY A 51 12.54 -6.70 4.17
N VAL A 52 12.25 -5.44 4.52
CA VAL A 52 11.62 -5.09 5.80
C VAL A 52 10.11 -4.95 5.58
N HIS A 53 9.30 -5.46 6.49
CA HIS A 53 7.84 -5.35 6.41
C HIS A 53 7.38 -3.91 6.64
N GLY A 54 7.32 -3.13 5.56
CA GLY A 54 7.08 -1.69 5.60
C GLY A 54 5.78 -1.29 6.27
N ASP A 55 4.69 -2.07 6.02
CA ASP A 55 3.41 -1.82 6.66
C ASP A 55 3.51 -1.84 8.19
N ASN A 56 4.18 -2.84 8.76
CA ASN A 56 4.32 -2.95 10.21
C ASN A 56 5.11 -1.78 10.79
N VAL A 57 6.18 -1.36 10.12
CA VAL A 57 7.03 -0.25 10.58
C VAL A 57 6.28 1.07 10.54
N VAL A 58 5.70 1.42 9.39
CA VAL A 58 5.04 2.71 9.21
C VAL A 58 3.68 2.75 9.93
N SER A 59 2.92 1.65 9.94
CA SER A 59 1.63 1.61 10.64
C SER A 59 1.77 1.62 12.17
N ALA A 60 2.93 1.25 12.73
CA ALA A 60 3.19 1.47 14.15
C ALA A 60 3.13 2.96 14.52
N ILE A 61 3.49 3.84 13.59
CA ILE A 61 3.51 5.29 13.76
C ILE A 61 2.20 5.92 13.26
N MET A 62 1.83 5.64 12.03
CA MET A 62 0.70 6.27 11.34
C MET A 62 -0.65 5.64 11.67
N GLY A 63 -0.67 4.37 12.04
CA GLY A 63 -1.90 3.62 12.31
C GLY A 63 -2.79 4.25 13.39
N PRO A 64 -2.27 4.71 14.53
CA PRO A 64 -3.07 5.45 15.52
C PRO A 64 -3.70 6.73 14.94
N ILE A 65 -2.98 7.44 14.06
CA ILE A 65 -3.47 8.67 13.40
C ILE A 65 -4.60 8.30 12.44
N TRP A 66 -4.37 7.38 11.52
CA TRP A 66 -5.38 6.95 10.54
C TRP A 66 -6.65 6.42 11.18
N ARG A 67 -6.52 5.57 12.23
CA ARG A 67 -7.68 5.06 12.99
C ARG A 67 -8.39 6.16 13.78
N GLY A 68 -7.65 7.13 14.33
CA GLY A 68 -8.25 8.31 14.98
C GLY A 68 -9.13 9.10 14.01
N LEU A 69 -8.66 9.36 12.79
CA LEU A 69 -9.41 10.05 11.75
C LEU A 69 -10.63 9.24 11.27
N SER A 70 -10.51 7.90 11.21
CA SER A 70 -11.65 7.01 10.95
C SER A 70 -12.70 7.10 12.06
N ALA A 71 -12.27 7.07 13.32
CA ALA A 71 -13.18 7.17 14.46
C ALA A 71 -13.90 8.52 14.51
N GLU A 72 -13.23 9.61 14.14
CA GLU A 72 -13.85 10.93 14.01
C GLU A 72 -14.93 10.96 12.92
N ASN A 73 -14.63 10.42 11.73
CA ASN A 73 -15.64 10.29 10.68
C ASN A 73 -16.84 9.48 11.14
N LEU A 74 -16.61 8.34 11.81
CA LEU A 74 -17.67 7.49 12.33
C LEU A 74 -18.54 8.22 13.35
N ALA A 75 -17.94 8.95 14.28
CA ALA A 75 -18.67 9.74 15.28
C ALA A 75 -19.52 10.83 14.64
N LEU A 76 -19.03 11.49 13.59
CA LEU A 76 -19.80 12.49 12.84
C LEU A 76 -21.01 11.85 12.14
N VAL A 77 -20.82 10.73 11.47
CA VAL A 77 -21.91 10.01 10.78
C VAL A 77 -22.97 9.52 11.77
N GLN A 78 -22.55 8.99 12.93
CA GLN A 78 -23.47 8.60 13.99
C GLN A 78 -24.28 9.78 14.58
N ALA A 79 -23.69 10.99 14.54
CA ALA A 79 -24.36 12.22 14.92
C ALA A 79 -25.23 12.83 13.79
N GLY A 80 -25.39 12.13 12.66
CA GLY A 80 -26.16 12.62 11.50
C GLY A 80 -25.45 13.71 10.70
N LYS A 81 -24.11 13.83 10.84
CA LYS A 81 -23.28 14.78 10.11
C LYS A 81 -22.47 14.08 9.02
N GLU A 82 -22.00 14.86 8.05
CA GLU A 82 -21.10 14.37 7.02
C GLU A 82 -19.69 14.11 7.57
N PRO A 83 -18.99 13.06 7.09
CA PRO A 83 -17.58 12.85 7.39
C PRO A 83 -16.73 13.99 6.81
N ILE A 84 -15.60 14.29 7.46
CA ILE A 84 -14.74 15.43 7.09
C ILE A 84 -13.33 15.01 6.67
N ASN A 85 -12.86 13.86 7.14
CA ASN A 85 -11.51 13.39 6.87
C ASN A 85 -11.48 12.57 5.59
N ILE A 86 -10.72 13.02 4.60
CA ILE A 86 -10.46 12.25 3.37
C ILE A 86 -9.51 11.09 3.70
N ILE A 87 -8.37 11.41 4.34
CA ILE A 87 -7.35 10.44 4.70
C ILE A 87 -7.70 9.82 6.05
N CYS A 88 -7.88 8.52 6.05
CA CYS A 88 -8.20 7.70 7.22
C CYS A 88 -7.73 6.26 6.97
N GLN A 89 -7.94 5.33 7.89
CA GLN A 89 -7.52 3.94 7.71
C GLN A 89 -8.14 3.31 6.47
N GLN A 90 -9.45 3.51 6.24
CA GLN A 90 -10.15 2.94 5.07
C GLN A 90 -9.70 3.55 3.74
N PHE A 91 -9.21 4.79 3.72
CA PHE A 91 -8.64 5.39 2.51
C PHE A 91 -7.50 4.51 1.97
N ARG A 92 -6.65 4.03 2.85
CA ARG A 92 -5.56 3.12 2.51
C ARG A 92 -6.07 1.71 2.19
N ASP A 93 -6.85 1.13 3.10
CA ASP A 93 -7.25 -0.28 3.04
C ASP A 93 -8.18 -0.57 1.86
N VAL A 94 -8.97 0.40 1.42
CA VAL A 94 -9.90 0.23 0.31
C VAL A 94 -9.25 0.61 -1.03
N TYR A 95 -8.46 1.67 -1.11
CA TYR A 95 -8.07 2.23 -2.41
C TYR A 95 -6.60 2.04 -2.78
N LEU A 96 -5.69 1.81 -1.81
CA LEU A 96 -4.25 1.79 -2.10
C LEU A 96 -3.66 0.38 -2.13
N ILE A 97 -4.29 -0.61 -1.46
CA ILE A 97 -3.70 -1.94 -1.25
C ILE A 97 -4.38 -3.06 -2.08
N ALA A 98 -4.77 -2.79 -3.32
CA ALA A 98 -5.36 -3.80 -4.19
C ALA A 98 -4.43 -5.01 -4.41
N GLY A 99 -4.64 -6.08 -3.66
CA GLY A 99 -3.76 -7.24 -3.61
C GLY A 99 -2.64 -7.14 -2.59
N GLY A 100 -2.74 -6.23 -1.62
CA GLY A 100 -1.73 -5.90 -0.62
C GLY A 100 -0.89 -4.68 -1.00
N THR A 101 0.13 -4.41 -0.19
CA THR A 101 1.05 -3.27 -0.41
C THR A 101 1.62 -3.28 -1.83
N GLY A 102 1.73 -2.10 -2.42
CA GLY A 102 2.17 -1.94 -3.80
C GLY A 102 1.08 -2.24 -4.84
N ALA A 103 -0.17 -2.48 -4.42
CA ALA A 103 -1.27 -2.89 -5.29
C ALA A 103 -0.91 -4.11 -6.17
N THR A 104 -0.34 -5.14 -5.54
CA THR A 104 0.33 -6.26 -6.22
C THR A 104 -0.61 -7.14 -7.06
N LEU A 105 -1.92 -7.12 -6.83
CA LEU A 105 -2.87 -7.79 -7.73
C LEU A 105 -2.82 -7.17 -9.14
N SER A 106 -2.61 -5.85 -9.24
CA SER A 106 -2.41 -5.15 -10.51
C SER A 106 -1.11 -5.57 -11.20
N LEU A 107 -0.04 -5.86 -10.42
CA LEU A 107 1.19 -6.44 -10.91
C LEU A 107 0.96 -7.85 -11.48
N LEU A 108 0.21 -8.70 -10.78
CA LEU A 108 -0.10 -10.06 -11.25
C LEU A 108 -0.91 -10.03 -12.56
N VAL A 109 -1.86 -9.11 -12.67
CA VAL A 109 -2.62 -8.91 -13.92
C VAL A 109 -1.70 -8.43 -15.05
N SER A 110 -0.77 -7.51 -14.75
CA SER A 110 0.24 -7.07 -15.72
C SER A 110 1.13 -8.22 -16.20
N ILE A 111 1.47 -9.17 -15.32
CA ILE A 111 2.23 -10.38 -15.67
C ILE A 111 1.39 -11.30 -16.56
N TRP A 112 0.13 -11.52 -16.23
CA TRP A 112 -0.74 -12.40 -17.03
C TRP A 112 -0.87 -11.94 -18.47
N PHE A 113 -1.04 -10.63 -18.71
CA PHE A 113 -1.15 -10.08 -20.05
C PHE A 113 0.19 -9.75 -20.71
N GLY A 114 1.22 -9.48 -19.90
CA GLY A 114 2.50 -8.93 -20.37
C GLY A 114 3.63 -9.92 -20.47
N ALA A 115 3.76 -10.88 -19.56
CA ALA A 115 4.92 -11.76 -19.48
C ALA A 115 4.81 -12.99 -20.39
N LYS A 116 5.96 -13.45 -20.86
CA LYS A 116 6.15 -14.71 -21.59
C LYS A 116 6.93 -15.74 -20.77
N SER A 117 7.73 -15.28 -19.80
CA SER A 117 8.51 -16.15 -18.91
C SER A 117 7.61 -17.12 -18.13
N PRO A 118 7.89 -18.44 -18.18
CA PRO A 118 7.18 -19.45 -17.39
C PRO A 118 7.32 -19.20 -15.89
N GLU A 119 8.46 -18.66 -15.45
CA GLU A 119 8.75 -18.34 -14.05
C GLU A 119 7.76 -17.30 -13.51
N LEU A 120 7.63 -16.14 -14.16
CA LEU A 120 6.70 -15.08 -13.75
C LEU A 120 5.25 -15.57 -13.78
N LYS A 121 4.87 -16.31 -14.82
CA LYS A 121 3.50 -16.87 -14.93
C LYS A 121 3.19 -17.87 -13.82
N THR A 122 4.16 -18.68 -13.44
CA THR A 122 4.00 -19.65 -12.35
C THR A 122 3.80 -18.94 -11.03
N VAL A 123 4.65 -17.96 -10.72
CA VAL A 123 4.50 -17.15 -9.51
C VAL A 123 3.14 -16.43 -9.51
N ALA A 124 2.75 -15.80 -10.61
CA ALA A 124 1.46 -15.12 -10.69
C ALA A 124 0.26 -16.06 -10.47
N LYS A 125 0.34 -17.29 -10.98
CA LYS A 125 -0.69 -18.32 -10.77
C LYS A 125 -0.76 -18.77 -9.31
N LEU A 126 0.38 -19.00 -8.67
CA LEU A 126 0.44 -19.47 -7.28
C LEU A 126 0.08 -18.40 -6.27
N SER A 127 0.47 -17.14 -6.54
CA SER A 127 0.22 -15.99 -5.63
C SER A 127 -1.18 -15.39 -5.81
N GLY A 128 -1.82 -15.60 -6.95
CA GLY A 128 -3.11 -15.00 -7.28
C GLY A 128 -4.21 -15.19 -6.23
N PRO A 129 -4.45 -16.44 -5.75
CA PRO A 129 -5.46 -16.68 -4.72
C PRO A 129 -5.24 -15.88 -3.43
N ALA A 130 -3.99 -15.77 -2.96
CA ALA A 130 -3.66 -14.99 -1.77
C ALA A 130 -3.82 -13.48 -2.01
N ALA A 131 -3.41 -12.99 -3.19
CA ALA A 131 -3.50 -11.59 -3.56
C ALA A 131 -4.95 -11.09 -3.67
N ILE A 132 -5.93 -11.95 -4.00
CA ILE A 132 -7.35 -11.58 -3.96
C ILE A 132 -7.77 -11.10 -2.56
N PHE A 133 -7.19 -11.66 -1.51
CA PHE A 133 -7.41 -11.31 -0.11
C PHE A 133 -6.38 -10.32 0.43
N ASN A 134 -5.70 -9.59 -0.45
CA ASN A 134 -4.67 -8.60 -0.11
C ASN A 134 -3.42 -9.15 0.59
N ILE A 135 -3.17 -10.45 0.51
CA ILE A 135 -1.97 -11.11 1.02
C ILE A 135 -0.92 -11.13 -0.08
N ASN A 136 0.14 -10.34 0.05
CA ASN A 136 1.11 -10.05 -1.00
C ASN A 136 2.50 -10.66 -0.80
N GLU A 137 2.79 -11.29 0.32
CA GLU A 137 4.09 -11.91 0.60
C GLU A 137 4.48 -12.93 -0.48
N PRO A 138 3.57 -13.80 -0.98
CA PRO A 138 3.93 -14.71 -2.07
C PRO A 138 4.33 -13.98 -3.35
N VAL A 139 3.80 -12.78 -3.59
CA VAL A 139 4.15 -11.93 -4.73
C VAL A 139 5.52 -11.29 -4.52
N ILE A 140 5.75 -10.68 -3.35
CA ILE A 140 6.98 -9.93 -3.04
C ILE A 140 8.20 -10.84 -3.06
N PHE A 141 8.07 -12.06 -2.51
CA PHE A 141 9.17 -13.02 -2.43
C PHE A 141 9.25 -13.95 -3.66
N GLY A 142 8.15 -14.18 -4.34
CA GLY A 142 8.13 -15.01 -5.56
C GLY A 142 8.55 -14.26 -6.81
N ILE A 143 8.20 -12.99 -6.93
CA ILE A 143 8.72 -12.10 -7.97
C ILE A 143 9.91 -11.36 -7.36
N PRO A 144 11.04 -11.23 -8.07
CA PRO A 144 12.19 -10.52 -7.51
C PRO A 144 11.90 -9.01 -7.39
N ILE A 145 11.20 -8.61 -6.32
CA ILE A 145 10.93 -7.21 -5.98
C ILE A 145 12.03 -6.68 -5.05
N VAL A 146 12.38 -7.48 -4.03
CA VAL A 146 13.41 -7.12 -3.05
C VAL A 146 14.76 -6.96 -3.75
N LEU A 147 15.40 -5.79 -3.54
CA LEU A 147 16.69 -5.41 -4.13
C LEU A 147 16.73 -5.44 -5.66
N ASN A 148 15.60 -5.41 -6.32
CA ASN A 148 15.52 -5.35 -7.79
C ASN A 148 15.13 -3.92 -8.24
N PRO A 149 16.07 -3.13 -8.80
CA PRO A 149 15.81 -1.75 -9.17
C PRO A 149 14.65 -1.58 -10.18
N ILE A 150 14.45 -2.59 -11.06
CA ILE A 150 13.38 -2.54 -12.06
C ILE A 150 12.01 -2.57 -11.38
N MET A 151 11.83 -3.46 -10.39
CA MET A 151 10.54 -3.64 -9.72
C MET A 151 10.34 -2.71 -8.52
N MET A 152 11.43 -2.25 -7.88
CA MET A 152 11.36 -1.28 -6.79
C MET A 152 10.67 0.02 -7.22
N ILE A 153 10.97 0.51 -8.42
CA ILE A 153 10.43 1.76 -8.94
C ILE A 153 8.89 1.74 -8.98
N PRO A 154 8.23 0.83 -9.73
CA PRO A 154 6.77 0.81 -9.77
C PRO A 154 6.15 0.41 -8.42
N PHE A 155 6.80 -0.43 -7.62
CA PHE A 155 6.30 -0.86 -6.32
C PHE A 155 6.16 0.31 -5.32
N VAL A 156 7.06 1.30 -5.39
CA VAL A 156 7.01 2.53 -4.58
C VAL A 156 6.07 3.57 -5.21
N ILE A 157 6.11 3.73 -6.54
CA ILE A 157 5.38 4.79 -7.23
C ILE A 157 3.87 4.50 -7.27
N VAL A 158 3.46 3.26 -7.47
CA VAL A 158 2.05 2.91 -7.65
C VAL A 158 1.19 3.37 -6.46
N PRO A 159 1.47 3.03 -5.19
CA PRO A 159 0.66 3.49 -4.07
C PRO A 159 0.62 5.02 -3.95
N ILE A 160 1.70 5.71 -4.28
CA ILE A 160 1.75 7.19 -4.30
C ILE A 160 0.79 7.76 -5.35
N VAL A 161 0.78 7.20 -6.55
CA VAL A 161 -0.14 7.63 -7.61
C VAL A 161 -1.59 7.33 -7.22
N LEU A 162 -1.86 6.14 -6.68
CA LEU A 162 -3.21 5.78 -6.20
C LEU A 162 -3.67 6.69 -5.05
N CYS A 163 -2.76 7.12 -4.19
CA CYS A 163 -3.04 8.09 -3.13
C CYS A 163 -3.53 9.43 -3.73
N VAL A 164 -2.82 9.94 -4.75
CA VAL A 164 -3.20 11.19 -5.42
C VAL A 164 -4.53 11.06 -6.16
N THR A 165 -4.73 10.00 -6.95
CA THR A 165 -5.97 9.80 -7.70
C THR A 165 -7.17 9.67 -6.78
N THR A 166 -7.04 8.91 -5.68
CA THR A 166 -8.11 8.74 -4.69
C THR A 166 -8.43 10.04 -3.96
N TYR A 167 -7.39 10.76 -3.51
CA TYR A 167 -7.56 12.04 -2.83
C TYR A 167 -8.27 13.06 -3.72
N LEU A 168 -7.86 13.17 -4.99
CA LEU A 168 -8.50 14.08 -5.94
C LEU A 168 -9.96 13.69 -6.21
N ALA A 169 -10.25 12.41 -6.39
CA ALA A 169 -11.62 11.94 -6.62
C ALA A 169 -12.56 12.27 -5.45
N MET A 170 -12.07 12.12 -4.20
CA MET A 170 -12.84 12.46 -3.01
C MET A 170 -12.96 13.97 -2.80
N SER A 171 -11.87 14.73 -2.97
CA SER A 171 -11.88 16.18 -2.79
C SER A 171 -12.74 16.92 -3.83
N LEU A 172 -12.89 16.34 -5.03
CA LEU A 172 -13.78 16.84 -6.07
C LEU A 172 -15.25 16.37 -5.90
N GLY A 173 -15.55 15.57 -4.88
CA GLY A 173 -16.90 15.06 -4.62
C GLY A 173 -17.36 13.97 -5.60
N LEU A 174 -16.46 13.39 -6.41
CA LEU A 174 -16.79 12.29 -7.34
C LEU A 174 -17.09 11.00 -6.59
N VAL A 175 -16.49 10.81 -5.43
CA VAL A 175 -16.67 9.66 -4.54
C VAL A 175 -16.94 10.20 -3.14
N PRO A 176 -17.93 9.64 -2.41
CA PRO A 176 -18.24 10.08 -1.06
C PRO A 176 -17.05 9.82 -0.12
N LEU A 177 -16.93 10.65 0.91
CA LEU A 177 -15.96 10.42 1.97
C LEU A 177 -16.31 9.15 2.75
N LEU A 178 -15.28 8.51 3.26
CA LEU A 178 -15.41 7.25 3.99
C LEU A 178 -16.01 7.49 5.37
N GLN A 179 -17.00 6.68 5.74
CA GLN A 179 -17.78 6.84 6.96
C GLN A 179 -17.07 6.38 8.24
N GLY A 180 -15.84 5.89 8.15
CA GLY A 180 -15.10 5.39 9.30
C GLY A 180 -15.50 3.98 9.76
N ILE A 181 -16.36 3.27 9.02
CA ILE A 181 -16.74 1.87 9.31
C ILE A 181 -15.57 0.98 8.95
N GLU A 182 -15.07 0.19 9.91
CA GLU A 182 -13.96 -0.72 9.64
C GLU A 182 -14.39 -1.85 8.69
N ILE A 183 -13.70 -1.91 7.56
CA ILE A 183 -13.77 -3.03 6.62
C ILE A 183 -12.46 -3.80 6.79
N PRO A 184 -12.49 -5.11 7.07
CA PRO A 184 -11.26 -5.89 7.18
C PRO A 184 -10.38 -5.70 5.94
N TRP A 185 -9.09 -5.41 6.13
CA TRP A 185 -8.14 -5.17 5.04
C TRP A 185 -8.01 -6.36 4.09
N THR A 186 -8.35 -7.58 4.58
CA THR A 186 -8.39 -8.81 3.77
C THR A 186 -9.62 -8.93 2.88
N THR A 187 -10.55 -7.96 2.94
CA THR A 187 -11.74 -7.97 2.06
C THR A 187 -11.27 -7.83 0.60
N PRO A 188 -11.72 -8.72 -0.30
CA PRO A 188 -11.33 -8.65 -1.69
C PRO A 188 -11.60 -7.28 -2.32
N VAL A 189 -10.65 -6.83 -3.15
CA VAL A 189 -10.79 -5.60 -3.92
C VAL A 189 -12.07 -5.65 -4.76
N PHE A 190 -12.69 -4.52 -5.04
CA PHE A 190 -14.00 -4.31 -5.64
C PHE A 190 -15.18 -4.59 -4.68
N ILE A 191 -15.12 -5.65 -3.87
CA ILE A 191 -16.11 -5.87 -2.79
C ILE A 191 -15.92 -4.81 -1.70
N SER A 192 -14.69 -4.58 -1.28
CA SER A 192 -14.37 -3.55 -0.27
C SER A 192 -14.81 -2.15 -0.69
N GLY A 193 -14.60 -1.76 -1.96
CA GLY A 193 -15.05 -0.47 -2.47
C GLY A 193 -16.55 -0.33 -2.53
N TRP A 194 -17.23 -1.38 -2.97
CA TRP A 194 -18.68 -1.37 -3.00
C TRP A 194 -19.30 -1.24 -1.61
N ILE A 195 -18.74 -1.94 -0.62
CA ILE A 195 -19.15 -1.81 0.79
C ILE A 195 -18.85 -0.42 1.33
N ALA A 196 -17.67 0.16 1.00
CA ALA A 196 -17.20 1.43 1.54
C ALA A 196 -18.00 2.65 1.05
N GLY A 197 -18.48 2.65 -0.20
CA GLY A 197 -19.12 3.84 -0.79
C GLY A 197 -19.95 3.56 -2.05
N GLY A 198 -20.45 2.33 -2.21
CA GLY A 198 -21.32 1.94 -3.31
C GLY A 198 -20.64 2.00 -4.69
N TRP A 199 -21.43 2.34 -5.71
CA TRP A 199 -20.98 2.32 -7.10
C TRP A 199 -19.83 3.28 -7.40
N ASN A 200 -19.84 4.48 -6.84
CA ASN A 200 -18.79 5.48 -7.08
C ASN A 200 -17.45 5.01 -6.54
N ALA A 201 -17.44 4.40 -5.35
CA ALA A 201 -16.25 3.84 -4.74
C ALA A 201 -15.72 2.63 -5.51
N LEU A 202 -16.61 1.75 -5.98
CA LEU A 202 -16.27 0.62 -6.84
C LEU A 202 -15.64 1.10 -8.16
N ILE A 203 -16.21 2.11 -8.80
CA ILE A 203 -15.67 2.67 -10.05
C ILE A 203 -14.28 3.25 -9.80
N LEU A 204 -14.07 3.97 -8.70
CA LEU A 204 -12.75 4.48 -8.34
C LEU A 204 -11.73 3.35 -8.12
N GLN A 205 -12.13 2.24 -7.47
CA GLN A 205 -11.24 1.07 -7.34
C GLN A 205 -10.87 0.49 -8.70
N ILE A 206 -11.83 0.38 -9.62
CA ILE A 206 -11.58 -0.11 -11.00
C ILE A 206 -10.61 0.83 -11.73
N VAL A 207 -10.79 2.14 -11.61
CA VAL A 207 -9.87 3.14 -12.21
C VAL A 207 -8.48 3.01 -11.61
N ASN A 208 -8.37 2.97 -10.28
CA ASN A 208 -7.10 2.81 -9.58
C ASN A 208 -6.40 1.50 -9.98
N PHE A 209 -7.15 0.41 -10.07
CA PHE A 209 -6.63 -0.88 -10.51
C PHE A 209 -6.09 -0.84 -11.94
N ALA A 210 -6.79 -0.18 -12.85
CA ALA A 210 -6.36 0.01 -14.24
C ALA A 210 -5.09 0.89 -14.31
N VAL A 211 -5.05 1.99 -13.55
CA VAL A 211 -3.88 2.88 -13.46
C VAL A 211 -2.67 2.11 -12.92
N ALA A 212 -2.82 1.37 -11.83
CA ALA A 212 -1.75 0.56 -11.26
C ALA A 212 -1.23 -0.49 -12.26
N THR A 213 -2.15 -1.19 -12.95
CA THR A 213 -1.82 -2.18 -13.99
C THR A 213 -1.04 -1.53 -15.13
N ALA A 214 -1.47 -0.36 -15.60
CA ALA A 214 -0.79 0.38 -16.67
C ALA A 214 0.63 0.81 -16.26
N ILE A 215 0.83 1.23 -15.00
CA ILE A 215 2.15 1.60 -14.48
C ILE A 215 3.06 0.37 -14.40
N TYR A 216 2.57 -0.78 -13.90
CA TYR A 216 3.36 -1.99 -13.78
C TYR A 216 3.76 -2.60 -15.14
N PHE A 217 2.90 -2.47 -16.14
CA PHE A 217 3.03 -3.17 -17.42
C PHE A 217 4.40 -2.98 -18.11
N PRO A 218 4.95 -1.77 -18.30
CA PRO A 218 6.26 -1.59 -18.92
C PRO A 218 7.40 -2.23 -18.11
N PHE A 219 7.35 -2.17 -16.79
CA PHE A 219 8.38 -2.76 -15.92
C PHE A 219 8.34 -4.29 -15.97
N VAL A 220 7.15 -4.88 -16.00
CA VAL A 220 6.96 -6.31 -16.21
C VAL A 220 7.57 -6.75 -17.54
N LYS A 221 7.38 -5.97 -18.61
CA LYS A 221 8.00 -6.27 -19.91
C LYS A 221 9.53 -6.24 -19.88
N VAL A 222 10.12 -5.32 -19.12
CA VAL A 222 11.58 -5.26 -18.95
C VAL A 222 12.06 -6.46 -18.16
N LEU A 223 11.46 -6.74 -17.02
CA LEU A 223 11.79 -7.89 -16.18
C LEU A 223 11.67 -9.22 -16.93
N ASP A 224 10.58 -9.41 -17.68
CA ASP A 224 10.32 -10.60 -18.48
C ASP A 224 11.41 -10.84 -19.53
N ARG A 225 11.83 -9.77 -20.22
CA ARG A 225 12.93 -9.86 -21.21
C ARG A 225 14.25 -10.27 -20.55
N ASP A 226 14.56 -9.73 -19.39
CA ASP A 226 15.80 -10.04 -18.67
C ASP A 226 15.82 -11.48 -18.18
N LEU A 227 14.70 -11.99 -17.65
CA LEU A 227 14.58 -13.39 -17.26
C LEU A 227 14.73 -14.35 -18.45
N LEU A 228 14.07 -14.06 -19.59
CA LEU A 228 14.19 -14.88 -20.79
C LEU A 228 15.60 -14.88 -21.36
N LYS A 229 16.32 -13.74 -21.36
CA LYS A 229 17.72 -13.68 -21.77
C LYS A 229 18.63 -14.51 -20.87
N ASN A 230 18.43 -14.43 -19.56
CA ASN A 230 19.22 -15.16 -18.59
C ASN A 230 18.97 -16.68 -18.68
N ALA A 231 17.73 -17.11 -18.92
CA ALA A 231 17.38 -18.50 -19.14
C ALA A 231 18.11 -19.05 -20.39
N LYS A 232 18.03 -18.36 -21.53
CA LYS A 232 18.72 -18.75 -22.76
C LYS A 232 20.24 -18.81 -22.60
N LYS A 233 20.83 -17.87 -21.85
CA LYS A 233 22.28 -17.89 -21.57
C LYS A 233 22.70 -19.10 -20.74
N LYS A 234 21.86 -19.51 -19.77
CA LYS A 234 22.14 -20.72 -18.97
C LYS A 234 22.06 -21.99 -19.78
N GLU A 235 21.10 -22.10 -20.69
CA GLU A 235 20.99 -23.26 -21.63
C GLU A 235 22.26 -23.38 -22.48
N LEU A 236 22.73 -22.30 -23.10
CA LEU A 236 23.94 -22.28 -23.93
C LEU A 236 25.25 -22.60 -23.17
N LEU A 237 25.27 -22.48 -21.85
CA LEU A 237 26.45 -22.81 -21.01
C LEU A 237 26.42 -24.25 -20.52
N GLN A 238 25.32 -24.97 -20.74
CA GLN A 238 25.14 -26.39 -20.37
C GLN A 238 25.30 -27.33 -21.57
N GLU A 239 25.32 -26.81 -22.79
CA GLU A 239 25.70 -27.46 -24.03
C GLU A 239 27.22 -27.40 -24.30
#